data_cd6f4b668ea93616cfb96f7ed5f75b27
#
_entry.id   cd6f4b668ea93616cfb96f7ed5f75b27
#
_cell.length_a   1.000
_cell.length_b   1.000
_cell.length_c   1.000
_cell.angle_alpha   90.00
_cell.angle_beta   90.00
_cell.angle_gamma   90.00
#
_symmetry.space_group_name_H-M   'P 1'
#
loop_
_entity.id
_entity.type
_entity.pdbx_description
1 polymer ?
#
loop_
_entity_poly.entity_id
_entity_poly.type
_entity_poly.pdbx_seq_one_letter_code
_entity_poly.pdbx_strand_id
1 'polypeptide(L)'
;MKKIVILQHVYGKNQEKITDSIKTLVENELKDLDVKLEISVAPENWVEFSLEGEDEEVSANYLTSRYGTPATKTELGKVYPGFIQAVEEEDFLVNIGTPVRVEARELKALGPGKPKQLASRFGLIPHLRAEVEIFEVNGKPKARFTKRQLDLWWGWKKAANDRIIVNGVTRSEIKRAIKKTGHGKDIYKVERLGTLEHALVCKENTDGPGIVAAIGPYIKAEMGVVIGDSKLIH
;
A
#
# COMPACT_ATOMS: atom_id res chain seq x y z
N MET A 1 -9.33 20.88 -20.34
CA MET A 1 -8.28 19.94 -19.86
C MET A 1 -8.02 20.19 -18.39
N LYS A 2 -8.34 19.24 -17.55
CA LYS A 2 -8.18 19.29 -16.10
C LYS A 2 -7.04 18.38 -15.65
N LYS A 3 -6.13 18.89 -14.79
CA LYS A 3 -5.05 18.11 -14.21
C LYS A 3 -5.32 17.81 -12.75
N ILE A 4 -5.08 16.57 -12.34
CA ILE A 4 -5.19 16.11 -10.96
C ILE A 4 -4.01 15.23 -10.59
N VAL A 5 -3.53 15.37 -9.35
CA VAL A 5 -2.54 14.46 -8.77
C VAL A 5 -3.23 13.61 -7.73
N ILE A 6 -3.09 12.29 -7.86
CA ILE A 6 -3.70 11.34 -6.93
C ILE A 6 -2.67 10.79 -5.94
N LEU A 7 -3.16 10.31 -4.79
CA LEU A 7 -2.34 9.68 -3.76
C LEU A 7 -1.95 8.26 -4.16
N GLN A 8 -1.20 8.16 -5.24
CA GLN A 8 -0.64 6.91 -5.77
C GLN A 8 0.77 7.18 -6.27
N HIS A 9 1.75 6.42 -5.81
CA HIS A 9 3.12 6.48 -6.29
C HIS A 9 3.35 5.52 -7.46
N VAL A 10 4.21 5.97 -8.39
CA VAL A 10 4.88 5.10 -9.35
C VAL A 10 6.23 4.71 -8.75
N TYR A 11 6.43 3.45 -8.46
CA TYR A 11 7.67 2.93 -7.86
C TYR A 11 7.99 1.54 -8.41
N GLY A 12 9.19 1.04 -8.14
CA GLY A 12 9.67 -0.24 -8.67
C GLY A 12 10.49 -0.10 -9.96
N LYS A 13 10.88 -1.24 -10.54
CA LYS A 13 11.86 -1.26 -11.65
C LYS A 13 11.28 -1.01 -13.04
N ASN A 14 9.97 -1.17 -13.23
CA ASN A 14 9.30 -1.05 -14.53
C ASN A 14 8.24 0.06 -14.50
N GLN A 15 8.67 1.32 -14.34
CA GLN A 15 7.76 2.44 -14.19
C GLN A 15 6.78 2.61 -15.35
N GLU A 16 7.22 2.47 -16.61
CA GLU A 16 6.34 2.53 -17.79
C GLU A 16 5.22 1.50 -17.71
N LYS A 17 5.55 0.24 -17.45
CA LYS A 17 4.54 -0.82 -17.35
C LYS A 17 3.57 -0.61 -16.18
N ILE A 18 4.06 -0.05 -15.08
CA ILE A 18 3.25 0.31 -13.93
C ILE A 18 2.29 1.43 -14.30
N THR A 19 2.80 2.47 -14.95
CA THR A 19 2.02 3.60 -15.44
C THR A 19 0.93 3.13 -16.42
N ASP A 20 1.26 2.28 -17.39
CA ASP A 20 0.30 1.69 -18.31
C ASP A 20 -0.76 0.85 -17.60
N SER A 21 -0.37 0.11 -16.56
CA SER A 21 -1.31 -0.70 -15.79
C SER A 21 -2.27 0.17 -14.98
N ILE A 22 -1.79 1.29 -14.42
CA ILE A 22 -2.63 2.27 -13.72
C ILE A 22 -3.57 2.95 -14.73
N LYS A 23 -3.05 3.36 -15.88
CA LYS A 23 -3.84 3.97 -16.96
C LYS A 23 -4.98 3.04 -17.37
N THR A 24 -4.69 1.81 -17.73
CA THR A 24 -5.69 0.80 -18.12
C THR A 24 -6.73 0.56 -17.02
N LEU A 25 -6.31 0.54 -15.75
CA LEU A 25 -7.24 0.40 -14.64
C LEU A 25 -8.22 1.57 -14.58
N VAL A 26 -7.71 2.80 -14.67
CA VAL A 26 -8.54 4.03 -14.59
C VAL A 26 -9.41 4.19 -15.85
N GLU A 27 -8.91 3.90 -17.03
CA GLU A 27 -9.71 3.88 -18.25
C GLU A 27 -10.91 2.92 -18.14
N ASN A 28 -10.71 1.75 -17.56
CA ASN A 28 -11.80 0.81 -17.29
C ASN A 28 -12.81 1.32 -16.24
N GLU A 29 -12.36 2.10 -15.26
CA GLU A 29 -13.24 2.72 -14.26
C GLU A 29 -14.05 3.88 -14.86
N LEU A 30 -13.51 4.59 -15.84
CA LEU A 30 -14.13 5.74 -16.52
C LEU A 30 -14.80 5.40 -17.87
N LYS A 31 -14.89 4.12 -18.22
CA LYS A 31 -15.32 3.64 -19.55
C LYS A 31 -16.68 4.17 -20.04
N ASP A 32 -17.57 4.54 -19.12
CA ASP A 32 -18.92 5.02 -19.41
C ASP A 32 -19.00 6.57 -19.40
N LEU A 33 -17.85 7.27 -19.31
CA LEU A 33 -17.73 8.72 -19.31
C LEU A 33 -17.01 9.20 -20.59
N ASP A 34 -17.44 10.35 -21.10
CA ASP A 34 -16.79 11.01 -22.24
C ASP A 34 -15.58 11.82 -21.78
N VAL A 35 -14.46 11.09 -21.56
CA VAL A 35 -13.20 11.68 -21.14
C VAL A 35 -12.01 10.96 -21.77
N LYS A 36 -11.07 11.75 -22.29
CA LYS A 36 -9.73 11.27 -22.67
C LYS A 36 -8.81 11.38 -21.46
N LEU A 37 -8.07 10.32 -21.19
CA LEU A 37 -7.16 10.21 -20.08
C LEU A 37 -5.71 10.12 -20.56
N GLU A 38 -4.87 11.05 -20.11
CA GLU A 38 -3.43 10.93 -20.18
C GLU A 38 -2.84 10.81 -18.78
N ILE A 39 -1.79 10.01 -18.64
CA ILE A 39 -1.09 9.78 -17.39
C ILE A 39 0.34 10.28 -17.49
N SER A 40 0.78 10.97 -16.46
CA SER A 40 2.16 11.42 -16.28
C SER A 40 2.60 11.18 -14.84
N VAL A 41 3.90 11.35 -14.59
CA VAL A 41 4.48 11.24 -13.25
C VAL A 41 4.87 12.64 -12.78
N ALA A 42 4.18 13.11 -11.76
CA ALA A 42 4.45 14.37 -11.10
C ALA A 42 5.70 14.27 -10.19
N PRO A 43 6.23 15.39 -9.65
CA PRO A 43 7.31 15.36 -8.65
C PRO A 43 7.02 14.37 -7.51
N GLU A 44 8.07 13.80 -6.93
CA GLU A 44 8.00 12.77 -5.90
C GLU A 44 7.32 11.46 -6.35
N ASN A 45 7.27 11.22 -7.66
CA ASN A 45 6.69 10.04 -8.29
C ASN A 45 5.17 9.86 -8.05
N TRP A 46 4.43 10.93 -7.80
CA TRP A 46 2.98 10.89 -7.77
C TRP A 46 2.39 10.70 -9.16
N VAL A 47 1.30 9.98 -9.25
CA VAL A 47 0.54 9.85 -10.50
C VAL A 47 -0.24 11.14 -10.74
N GLU A 48 -0.05 11.74 -11.92
CA GLU A 48 -0.83 12.85 -12.43
C GLU A 48 -1.67 12.39 -13.63
N PHE A 49 -2.95 12.75 -13.62
CA PHE A 49 -3.84 12.58 -14.76
C PHE A 49 -4.18 13.92 -15.40
N SER A 50 -4.14 13.94 -16.73
CA SER A 50 -4.73 15.00 -17.55
C SER A 50 -6.01 14.47 -18.17
N LEU A 51 -7.13 15.15 -17.91
CA LEU A 51 -8.47 14.77 -18.31
C LEU A 51 -9.00 15.80 -19.30
N GLU A 52 -9.58 15.37 -20.42
CA GLU A 52 -10.17 16.24 -21.45
C GLU A 52 -11.44 15.59 -22.02
N GLY A 53 -12.56 16.32 -22.01
CA GLY A 53 -13.85 15.86 -22.50
C GLY A 53 -15.02 16.50 -21.75
N GLU A 54 -16.24 16.12 -22.11
CA GLU A 54 -17.44 16.67 -21.47
C GLU A 54 -17.54 16.28 -19.98
N ASP A 55 -17.02 15.07 -19.62
CA ASP A 55 -17.08 14.53 -18.27
C ASP A 55 -15.77 14.74 -17.45
N GLU A 56 -14.89 15.70 -17.85
CA GLU A 56 -13.60 15.90 -17.17
C GLU A 56 -13.74 16.25 -15.69
N GLU A 57 -14.75 17.04 -15.31
CA GLU A 57 -15.02 17.42 -13.92
C GLU A 57 -15.52 16.24 -13.07
N VAL A 58 -16.47 15.48 -13.62
CA VAL A 58 -17.03 14.30 -12.95
C VAL A 58 -15.94 13.26 -12.74
N SER A 59 -15.14 13.01 -13.78
CA SER A 59 -14.00 12.08 -13.74
C SER A 59 -12.95 12.52 -12.72
N ALA A 60 -12.59 13.82 -12.67
CA ALA A 60 -11.65 14.35 -11.70
C ALA A 60 -12.13 14.17 -10.26
N ASN A 61 -13.39 14.49 -9.99
CA ASN A 61 -14.00 14.33 -8.67
C ASN A 61 -14.06 12.86 -8.24
N TYR A 62 -14.43 11.96 -9.17
CA TYR A 62 -14.44 10.52 -8.91
C TYR A 62 -13.04 10.01 -8.55
N LEU A 63 -12.02 10.31 -9.37
CA LEU A 63 -10.66 9.86 -9.14
C LEU A 63 -10.06 10.42 -7.84
N THR A 64 -10.31 11.69 -7.55
CA THR A 64 -9.88 12.35 -6.30
C THR A 64 -10.54 11.70 -5.07
N SER A 65 -11.84 11.41 -5.13
CA SER A 65 -12.55 10.71 -4.06
C SER A 65 -12.06 9.27 -3.89
N ARG A 66 -11.79 8.59 -5.00
CA ARG A 66 -11.42 7.18 -5.03
C ARG A 66 -10.00 6.90 -4.54
N TYR A 67 -9.04 7.72 -4.99
CA TYR A 67 -7.62 7.52 -4.75
C TYR A 67 -7.04 8.47 -3.71
N GLY A 68 -7.72 9.57 -3.39
CA GLY A 68 -7.22 10.65 -2.55
C GLY A 68 -6.25 11.56 -3.32
N THR A 69 -5.82 12.64 -2.66
CA THR A 69 -4.80 13.57 -3.14
C THR A 69 -3.66 13.68 -2.12
N PRO A 70 -2.41 13.86 -2.58
CA PRO A 70 -1.30 14.15 -1.67
C PRO A 70 -1.56 15.41 -0.85
N ALA A 71 -1.37 15.33 0.45
CA ALA A 71 -1.54 16.47 1.34
C ALA A 71 -0.32 17.40 1.24
N THR A 72 -0.56 18.66 0.88
CA THR A 72 0.47 19.71 0.85
C THR A 72 0.66 20.40 2.19
N LYS A 73 -0.30 20.25 3.10
CA LYS A 73 -0.29 20.79 4.48
C LYS A 73 -0.89 19.79 5.44
N THR A 74 -0.38 19.80 6.66
CA THR A 74 -0.89 18.98 7.75
C THR A 74 -1.72 19.82 8.72
N GLU A 75 -2.83 19.26 9.20
CA GLU A 75 -3.72 19.87 10.15
C GLU A 75 -3.80 19.00 11.40
N LEU A 76 -3.73 19.63 12.57
CA LEU A 76 -3.81 18.94 13.87
C LEU A 76 -5.15 18.20 14.02
N GLY A 77 -5.09 16.96 14.47
CA GLY A 77 -6.25 16.08 14.68
C GLY A 77 -6.85 15.49 13.41
N LYS A 78 -6.35 15.85 12.22
CA LYS A 78 -6.85 15.33 10.96
C LYS A 78 -6.20 13.98 10.63
N VAL A 79 -7.00 13.10 10.06
CA VAL A 79 -6.59 11.79 9.59
C VAL A 79 -6.26 11.86 8.09
N TYR A 80 -5.14 11.27 7.74
CA TYR A 80 -4.65 11.22 6.36
C TYR A 80 -4.32 9.79 5.96
N PRO A 81 -4.75 9.35 4.76
CA PRO A 81 -4.19 8.19 4.12
C PRO A 81 -2.78 8.50 3.63
N GLY A 82 -1.92 7.50 3.60
CA GLY A 82 -0.55 7.63 3.11
C GLY A 82 0.08 6.29 2.85
N PHE A 83 1.41 6.28 2.73
CA PHE A 83 2.22 5.09 2.51
C PHE A 83 3.39 5.07 3.48
N ILE A 84 3.75 3.90 3.99
CA ILE A 84 5.02 3.72 4.68
C ILE A 84 6.14 4.02 3.68
N GLN A 85 6.89 5.08 3.93
CA GLN A 85 8.04 5.46 3.09
C GLN A 85 9.30 4.72 3.52
N ALA A 86 9.52 4.67 4.83
CA ALA A 86 10.67 3.97 5.42
C ALA A 86 10.36 3.53 6.84
N VAL A 87 11.09 2.52 7.31
CA VAL A 87 11.13 2.09 8.71
C VAL A 87 12.54 2.32 9.21
N GLU A 88 12.69 3.32 10.07
CA GLU A 88 13.97 3.70 10.67
C GLU A 88 14.18 3.02 12.03
N GLU A 89 15.28 3.32 12.73
CA GLU A 89 15.58 2.71 14.03
C GLU A 89 14.59 3.16 15.12
N GLU A 90 14.15 4.44 15.06
CA GLU A 90 13.37 5.08 16.14
C GLU A 90 11.97 5.48 15.69
N ASP A 91 11.66 5.39 14.38
CA ASP A 91 10.36 5.81 13.85
C ASP A 91 9.96 5.11 12.53
N PHE A 92 8.72 5.32 12.14
CA PHE A 92 8.24 5.13 10.79
C PHE A 92 8.13 6.47 10.10
N LEU A 93 8.60 6.55 8.87
CA LEU A 93 8.34 7.67 7.99
C LEU A 93 7.14 7.31 7.10
N VAL A 94 6.07 8.09 7.19
CA VAL A 94 4.85 7.90 6.39
C VAL A 94 4.70 9.10 5.45
N ASN A 95 4.54 8.85 4.16
CA ASN A 95 4.29 9.89 3.18
C ASN A 95 2.79 10.01 2.90
N ILE A 96 2.21 11.15 3.25
CA ILE A 96 0.81 11.51 3.00
C ILE A 96 0.68 12.55 1.86
N GLY A 97 1.77 12.84 1.14
CA GLY A 97 2.04 14.00 0.28
C GLY A 97 3.09 14.91 0.91
N THR A 98 3.20 14.87 2.23
CA THR A 98 4.24 15.44 3.08
C THR A 98 4.74 14.35 4.00
N PRO A 99 6.06 14.16 4.18
CA PRO A 99 6.58 13.16 5.10
C PRO A 99 6.23 13.49 6.56
N VAL A 100 5.64 12.54 7.26
CA VAL A 100 5.30 12.63 8.69
C VAL A 100 5.95 11.48 9.47
N ARG A 101 6.32 11.72 10.73
CA ARG A 101 6.99 10.73 11.59
C ARG A 101 6.00 10.10 12.57
N VAL A 102 6.08 8.77 12.68
CA VAL A 102 5.41 8.00 13.74
C VAL A 102 6.50 7.43 14.65
N GLU A 103 6.71 8.09 15.78
CA GLU A 103 7.78 7.75 16.74
C GLU A 103 7.50 6.40 17.44
N ALA A 104 8.55 5.73 17.89
CA ALA A 104 8.45 4.43 18.57
C ALA A 104 7.45 4.43 19.75
N ARG A 105 7.33 5.55 20.48
CA ARG A 105 6.37 5.68 21.60
C ARG A 105 4.90 5.56 21.17
N GLU A 106 4.58 5.90 19.92
CA GLU A 106 3.23 5.81 19.34
C GLU A 106 2.91 4.40 18.83
N LEU A 107 3.91 3.50 18.80
CA LEU A 107 3.77 2.12 18.34
C LEU A 107 3.44 1.13 19.47
N LYS A 108 3.28 1.58 20.71
CA LYS A 108 3.02 0.72 21.88
C LYS A 108 1.83 -0.22 21.70
N ALA A 109 0.82 0.20 20.95
CA ALA A 109 -0.34 -0.62 20.62
C ALA A 109 0.00 -1.85 19.75
N LEU A 110 1.14 -1.87 19.05
CA LEU A 110 1.65 -3.04 18.32
C LEU A 110 2.46 -4.00 19.18
N GLY A 111 2.60 -3.70 20.47
CA GLY A 111 3.34 -4.50 21.44
C GLY A 111 4.80 -4.06 21.60
N PRO A 112 5.61 -4.82 22.34
CA PRO A 112 7.00 -4.49 22.59
C PRO A 112 7.87 -4.70 21.37
N GLY A 113 8.86 -3.85 21.18
CA GLY A 113 9.87 -3.94 20.13
C GLY A 113 10.23 -2.58 19.52
N LYS A 114 11.36 -2.53 18.85
CA LYS A 114 11.78 -1.39 18.04
C LYS A 114 10.97 -1.32 16.73
N PRO A 115 10.88 -0.16 16.05
CA PRO A 115 10.14 -0.01 14.79
C PRO A 115 10.42 -1.11 13.77
N LYS A 116 11.69 -1.45 13.51
CA LYS A 116 12.06 -2.53 12.57
C LYS A 116 11.55 -3.92 12.99
N GLN A 117 11.55 -4.22 14.29
CA GLN A 117 11.03 -5.49 14.80
C GLN A 117 9.51 -5.56 14.65
N LEU A 118 8.81 -4.45 14.92
CA LEU A 118 7.37 -4.34 14.71
C LEU A 118 7.04 -4.45 13.22
N ALA A 119 7.79 -3.77 12.35
CA ALA A 119 7.63 -3.88 10.91
C ALA A 119 7.77 -5.33 10.42
N SER A 120 8.80 -6.04 10.87
CA SER A 120 8.98 -7.46 10.54
C SER A 120 7.83 -8.33 11.05
N ARG A 121 7.36 -8.08 12.29
CA ARG A 121 6.25 -8.84 12.90
C ARG A 121 4.92 -8.70 12.16
N PHE A 122 4.63 -7.51 11.67
CA PHE A 122 3.36 -7.17 11.02
C PHE A 122 3.47 -7.05 9.49
N GLY A 123 4.61 -7.42 8.89
CA GLY A 123 4.82 -7.35 7.45
C GLY A 123 4.75 -5.92 6.88
N LEU A 124 5.13 -4.92 7.69
CA LEU A 124 5.06 -3.51 7.31
C LEU A 124 6.29 -3.13 6.50
N ILE A 125 6.13 -3.07 5.20
CA ILE A 125 7.19 -2.79 4.22
C ILE A 125 6.94 -1.44 3.53
N PRO A 126 7.97 -0.82 2.91
CA PRO A 126 7.79 0.39 2.12
C PRO A 126 6.66 0.28 1.10
N HIS A 127 6.02 1.40 0.82
CA HIS A 127 4.85 1.55 -0.06
C HIS A 127 3.56 0.89 0.43
N LEU A 128 3.55 0.18 1.57
CA LEU A 128 2.30 -0.31 2.15
C LEU A 128 1.43 0.87 2.60
N ARG A 129 0.16 0.85 2.22
CA ARG A 129 -0.80 1.88 2.63
C ARG A 129 -0.99 1.88 4.15
N ALA A 130 -1.01 3.08 4.71
CA ALA A 130 -1.22 3.31 6.13
C ALA A 130 -2.06 4.56 6.34
N GLU A 131 -2.83 4.57 7.42
CA GLU A 131 -3.65 5.70 7.82
C GLU A 131 -3.12 6.28 9.13
N VAL A 132 -2.85 7.58 9.14
CA VAL A 132 -2.26 8.28 10.27
C VAL A 132 -3.08 9.50 10.69
N GLU A 133 -3.08 9.81 11.98
CA GLU A 133 -3.65 11.01 12.56
C GLU A 133 -2.51 11.94 12.99
N ILE A 134 -2.59 13.21 12.61
CA ILE A 134 -1.58 14.23 12.98
C ILE A 134 -1.88 14.72 14.38
N PHE A 135 -0.90 14.66 15.29
CA PHE A 135 -1.04 15.16 16.66
C PHE A 135 -0.07 16.30 17.00
N GLU A 136 0.91 16.60 16.12
CA GLU A 136 1.83 17.71 16.28
C GLU A 136 2.17 18.28 14.89
N VAL A 137 2.10 19.60 14.75
CA VAL A 137 2.38 20.30 13.47
C VAL A 137 3.52 21.31 13.57
N ASN A 138 4.01 21.57 14.79
CA ASN A 138 5.13 22.50 15.01
C ASN A 138 6.46 21.82 14.64
N GLY A 139 7.16 22.36 13.65
CA GLY A 139 8.39 21.77 13.12
C GLY A 139 8.10 20.64 12.12
N LYS A 140 8.74 19.46 12.29
CA LYS A 140 8.45 18.27 11.48
C LYS A 140 7.15 17.63 12.00
N PRO A 141 6.13 17.46 11.15
CA PRO A 141 4.84 16.92 11.59
C PRO A 141 5.00 15.52 12.19
N LYS A 142 4.33 15.29 13.34
CA LYS A 142 4.28 13.97 13.98
C LYS A 142 2.87 13.41 13.91
N ALA A 143 2.81 12.10 13.74
CA ALA A 143 1.58 11.36 13.56
C ALA A 143 1.57 10.09 14.41
N ARG A 144 0.39 9.50 14.54
CA ARG A 144 0.19 8.14 15.06
C ARG A 144 -0.67 7.35 14.08
N PHE A 145 -0.48 6.05 14.02
CA PHE A 145 -1.39 5.21 13.25
C PHE A 145 -2.78 5.24 13.87
N THR A 146 -3.81 5.32 13.04
CA THR A 146 -5.19 5.32 13.55
C THR A 146 -5.52 3.98 14.20
N LYS A 147 -6.51 3.99 15.13
CA LYS A 147 -6.99 2.75 15.73
C LYS A 147 -7.44 1.75 14.67
N ARG A 148 -8.14 2.20 13.63
CA ARG A 148 -8.58 1.36 12.50
C ARG A 148 -7.40 0.67 11.81
N GLN A 149 -6.31 1.40 11.60
CA GLN A 149 -5.10 0.85 10.98
C GLN A 149 -4.44 -0.20 11.88
N LEU A 150 -4.33 0.07 13.17
CA LEU A 150 -3.77 -0.86 14.14
C LEU A 150 -4.63 -2.13 14.27
N ASP A 151 -5.95 -1.98 14.33
CA ASP A 151 -6.90 -3.10 14.39
C ASP A 151 -6.81 -3.98 13.13
N LEU A 152 -6.61 -3.39 11.95
CA LEU A 152 -6.39 -4.12 10.70
C LEU A 152 -5.13 -5.01 10.77
N TRP A 153 -4.00 -4.45 11.20
CA TRP A 153 -2.74 -5.20 11.31
C TRP A 153 -2.82 -6.29 12.38
N TRP A 154 -3.47 -6.00 13.51
CA TRP A 154 -3.76 -7.03 14.51
C TRP A 154 -4.69 -8.12 14.00
N GLY A 155 -5.68 -7.77 13.18
CA GLY A 155 -6.53 -8.75 12.51
C GLY A 155 -5.73 -9.70 11.62
N TRP A 156 -4.73 -9.19 10.89
CA TRP A 156 -3.82 -10.03 10.12
C TRP A 156 -2.99 -10.95 11.02
N LYS A 157 -2.46 -10.41 12.11
CA LYS A 157 -1.56 -11.12 13.03
C LYS A 157 -2.29 -12.23 13.81
N LYS A 158 -3.52 -11.98 14.24
CA LYS A 158 -4.33 -12.94 14.99
C LYS A 158 -5.01 -14.01 14.13
N ALA A 159 -4.95 -13.90 12.81
CA ALA A 159 -5.52 -14.91 11.92
C ALA A 159 -4.73 -16.23 11.99
N ALA A 160 -5.39 -17.34 11.59
CA ALA A 160 -4.72 -18.63 11.42
C ALA A 160 -3.86 -18.69 10.14
N ASN A 161 -4.12 -17.78 9.20
CA ASN A 161 -3.52 -17.74 7.88
C ASN A 161 -2.34 -16.78 7.85
N ASP A 162 -1.22 -17.22 7.30
CA ASP A 162 -0.14 -16.29 6.96
C ASP A 162 -0.59 -15.34 5.84
N ARG A 163 -0.03 -14.12 5.87
CA ARG A 163 -0.20 -13.14 4.81
C ARG A 163 1.15 -12.71 4.25
N ILE A 164 1.25 -12.71 2.94
CA ILE A 164 2.43 -12.20 2.24
C ILE A 164 2.02 -10.87 1.62
N ILE A 165 2.61 -9.78 2.11
CA ILE A 165 2.43 -8.45 1.54
C ILE A 165 3.39 -8.33 0.36
N VAL A 166 2.88 -7.88 -0.78
CA VAL A 166 3.65 -7.75 -2.03
C VAL A 166 3.38 -6.40 -2.64
N ASN A 167 4.41 -5.56 -2.72
CA ASN A 167 4.32 -4.20 -3.21
C ASN A 167 5.14 -3.99 -4.49
N GLY A 168 4.65 -3.13 -5.40
CA GLY A 168 5.34 -2.73 -6.63
C GLY A 168 5.11 -3.63 -7.83
N VAL A 169 4.06 -4.45 -7.83
CA VAL A 169 3.71 -5.33 -8.95
C VAL A 169 2.21 -5.44 -9.16
N THR A 170 1.83 -5.80 -10.36
CA THR A 170 0.42 -6.01 -10.70
C THR A 170 -0.09 -7.36 -10.19
N ARG A 171 -1.41 -7.45 -9.97
CA ARG A 171 -2.04 -8.72 -9.58
C ARG A 171 -1.81 -9.84 -10.60
N SER A 172 -1.68 -9.52 -11.89
CA SER A 172 -1.41 -10.49 -12.94
C SER A 172 0.00 -11.07 -12.85
N GLU A 173 1.00 -10.25 -12.48
CA GLU A 173 2.37 -10.72 -12.25
C GLU A 173 2.45 -11.66 -11.05
N ILE A 174 1.78 -11.31 -9.95
CA ILE A 174 1.66 -12.16 -8.77
C ILE A 174 1.06 -13.52 -9.15
N LYS A 175 -0.10 -13.53 -9.82
CA LYS A 175 -0.76 -14.77 -10.24
C LYS A 175 0.12 -15.62 -11.15
N ARG A 176 0.89 -14.99 -12.05
CA ARG A 176 1.83 -15.69 -12.93
C ARG A 176 2.94 -16.35 -12.13
N ALA A 177 3.53 -15.65 -11.15
CA ALA A 177 4.58 -16.19 -10.29
C ALA A 177 4.07 -17.37 -9.44
N ILE A 178 2.90 -17.22 -8.81
CA ILE A 178 2.24 -18.29 -8.04
C ILE A 178 2.00 -19.53 -8.91
N LYS A 179 1.49 -19.35 -10.14
CA LYS A 179 1.26 -20.46 -11.08
C LYS A 179 2.58 -21.13 -11.48
N LYS A 180 3.62 -20.33 -11.77
CA LYS A 180 4.94 -20.85 -12.21
C LYS A 180 5.64 -21.66 -11.12
N THR A 181 5.43 -21.31 -9.86
CA THR A 181 6.04 -22.00 -8.72
C THR A 181 5.18 -23.13 -8.15
N GLY A 182 3.97 -23.35 -8.68
CA GLY A 182 3.07 -24.42 -8.23
C GLY A 182 2.32 -24.11 -6.93
N HIS A 183 2.47 -22.91 -6.36
CA HIS A 183 1.85 -22.52 -5.09
C HIS A 183 0.38 -22.09 -5.19
N GLY A 184 -0.28 -22.28 -6.34
CA GLY A 184 -1.71 -21.96 -6.48
C GLY A 184 -2.62 -22.69 -5.47
N LYS A 185 -2.26 -23.91 -5.08
CA LYS A 185 -2.97 -24.71 -4.07
C LYS A 185 -2.81 -24.17 -2.64
N ASP A 186 -1.73 -23.41 -2.37
CA ASP A 186 -1.34 -22.92 -1.04
C ASP A 186 -1.89 -21.52 -0.76
N ILE A 187 -2.37 -20.81 -1.80
CA ILE A 187 -2.97 -19.47 -1.70
C ILE A 187 -4.49 -19.59 -1.69
N TYR A 188 -5.11 -19.03 -0.65
CA TYR A 188 -6.57 -18.93 -0.57
C TYR A 188 -7.10 -17.82 -1.48
N LYS A 189 -6.54 -16.61 -1.38
CA LYS A 189 -6.91 -15.46 -2.20
C LYS A 189 -5.79 -14.41 -2.30
N VAL A 190 -5.88 -13.57 -3.33
CA VAL A 190 -5.07 -12.37 -3.48
C VAL A 190 -5.96 -11.15 -3.23
N GLU A 191 -5.78 -10.50 -2.09
CA GLU A 191 -6.45 -9.26 -1.72
C GLU A 191 -5.72 -8.05 -2.34
N ARG A 192 -6.49 -7.05 -2.75
CA ARG A 192 -5.94 -5.76 -3.19
C ARG A 192 -5.91 -4.82 -2.00
N LEU A 193 -4.72 -4.35 -1.63
CA LEU A 193 -4.51 -3.34 -0.59
C LEU A 193 -4.41 -1.93 -1.17
N GLY A 194 -3.99 -1.83 -2.43
CA GLY A 194 -3.86 -0.62 -3.21
C GLY A 194 -3.81 -0.95 -4.70
N THR A 195 -3.29 -0.04 -5.51
CA THR A 195 -3.18 -0.26 -6.96
C THR A 195 -2.11 -1.29 -7.30
N LEU A 196 -0.96 -1.20 -6.60
CA LEU A 196 0.22 -2.05 -6.77
C LEU A 196 0.55 -2.84 -5.49
N GLU A 197 -0.25 -2.69 -4.46
CA GLU A 197 -0.08 -3.32 -3.16
C GLU A 197 -1.10 -4.43 -3.00
N HIS A 198 -0.62 -5.62 -2.65
CA HIS A 198 -1.43 -6.82 -2.55
C HIS A 198 -1.08 -7.63 -1.29
N ALA A 199 -2.04 -8.40 -0.81
CA ALA A 199 -1.81 -9.43 0.19
C ALA A 199 -2.21 -10.79 -0.35
N LEU A 200 -1.28 -11.74 -0.33
CA LEU A 200 -1.58 -13.15 -0.57
C LEU A 200 -1.98 -13.76 0.77
N VAL A 201 -3.21 -14.15 0.88
CA VAL A 201 -3.70 -14.90 2.05
C VAL A 201 -3.41 -16.37 1.81
N CYS A 202 -2.51 -16.93 2.60
CA CYS A 202 -2.16 -18.34 2.52
C CYS A 202 -3.30 -19.20 3.09
N LYS A 203 -3.35 -20.47 2.70
CA LYS A 203 -4.21 -21.44 3.40
C LYS A 203 -3.61 -21.79 4.76
N GLU A 204 -4.44 -22.37 5.61
CA GLU A 204 -3.98 -22.88 6.89
C GLU A 204 -2.84 -23.90 6.71
N ASN A 205 -1.93 -23.94 7.66
CA ASN A 205 -0.74 -24.80 7.64
C ASN A 205 0.21 -24.58 6.46
N THR A 206 0.12 -23.44 5.80
CA THR A 206 1.06 -23.05 4.73
C THR A 206 2.21 -22.23 5.30
N ASP A 207 3.42 -22.47 4.79
CA ASP A 207 4.63 -21.69 5.13
C ASP A 207 4.71 -20.44 4.25
N GLY A 208 4.30 -19.30 4.78
CA GLY A 208 4.37 -18.00 4.09
C GLY A 208 5.81 -17.62 3.69
N PRO A 209 6.79 -17.67 4.59
CA PRO A 209 8.20 -17.45 4.26
C PRO A 209 8.72 -18.33 3.13
N GLY A 210 8.38 -19.63 3.12
CA GLY A 210 8.75 -20.54 2.04
C GLY A 210 8.17 -20.14 0.69
N ILE A 211 6.91 -19.68 0.67
CA ILE A 211 6.29 -19.15 -0.57
C ILE A 211 7.03 -17.90 -1.05
N VAL A 212 7.39 -16.96 -0.15
CA VAL A 212 8.18 -15.77 -0.52
C VAL A 212 9.50 -16.17 -1.17
N ALA A 213 10.22 -17.13 -0.58
CA ALA A 213 11.46 -17.64 -1.16
C ALA A 213 11.25 -18.24 -2.56
N ALA A 214 10.13 -18.94 -2.78
CA ALA A 214 9.80 -19.56 -4.05
C ALA A 214 9.40 -18.56 -5.15
N ILE A 215 8.55 -17.57 -4.82
CA ILE A 215 8.04 -16.61 -5.82
C ILE A 215 8.99 -15.43 -6.06
N GLY A 216 9.83 -15.08 -5.07
CA GLY A 216 10.74 -13.93 -5.12
C GLY A 216 11.61 -13.84 -6.38
N PRO A 217 12.21 -14.93 -6.87
CA PRO A 217 12.98 -14.91 -8.12
C PRO A 217 12.18 -14.54 -9.37
N TYR A 218 10.86 -14.67 -9.35
CA TYR A 218 9.98 -14.44 -10.49
C TYR A 218 9.26 -13.08 -10.47
N ILE A 219 9.27 -12.40 -9.32
CA ILE A 219 8.70 -11.05 -9.19
C ILE A 219 9.72 -10.14 -8.52
N LYS A 220 9.95 -8.98 -9.15
CA LYS A 220 10.84 -7.94 -8.61
C LYS A 220 10.02 -7.01 -7.72
N ALA A 221 9.56 -7.51 -6.57
CA ALA A 221 8.69 -6.83 -5.63
C ALA A 221 9.32 -6.76 -4.25
N GLU A 222 8.92 -5.79 -3.45
CA GLU A 222 9.15 -5.83 -2.01
C GLU A 222 8.12 -6.74 -1.36
N MET A 223 8.56 -7.59 -0.44
CA MET A 223 7.71 -8.56 0.22
C MET A 223 7.93 -8.57 1.72
N GLY A 224 6.82 -8.64 2.46
CA GLY A 224 6.80 -8.85 3.90
C GLY A 224 5.87 -10.01 4.25
N VAL A 225 6.09 -10.65 5.39
CA VAL A 225 5.25 -11.76 5.84
C VAL A 225 4.67 -11.44 7.21
N VAL A 226 3.38 -11.66 7.36
CA VAL A 226 2.69 -11.71 8.65
C VAL A 226 2.41 -13.18 8.94
N ILE A 227 3.13 -13.74 9.89
CA ILE A 227 2.88 -15.10 10.37
C ILE A 227 1.69 -15.04 11.35
N GLY A 228 0.65 -15.81 11.07
CA GLY A 228 -0.56 -15.83 11.89
C GLY A 228 -0.31 -16.52 13.24
N ASP A 229 -0.74 -15.86 14.34
CA ASP A 229 -0.50 -16.38 15.71
C ASP A 229 -1.32 -17.63 16.03
N SER A 230 -2.50 -17.80 15.42
CA SER A 230 -3.34 -18.98 15.67
C SER A 230 -2.74 -20.29 15.14
N LYS A 231 -1.66 -20.22 14.34
CA LYS A 231 -0.87 -21.39 13.94
C LYS A 231 -0.06 -22.02 15.11
N LEU A 232 0.25 -21.21 16.12
CA LEU A 232 1.14 -21.61 17.21
C LEU A 232 0.42 -22.39 18.32
N ILE A 233 -0.89 -22.66 18.17
CA ILE A 233 -1.75 -23.26 19.21
C ILE A 233 -2.06 -24.74 18.93
N HIS A 234 -1.44 -25.35 17.92
CA HIS A 234 -1.64 -26.77 17.57
C HIS A 234 -0.38 -27.60 17.71
#